data_56f0b94453bde612d4327d4fd32560f7
#
_entry.id   56f0b94453bde612d4327d4fd32560f7
#
_cell.length_a   1.000
_cell.length_b   1.000
_cell.length_c   1.000
_cell.angle_alpha   90.00
_cell.angle_beta   90.00
_cell.angle_gamma   90.00
#
_symmetry.space_group_name_H-M   'P 1'
#
loop_
_entity.id
_entity.type
_entity.pdbx_description
1 polymer ?
#
loop_
_entity_poly.entity_id
_entity_poly.type
_entity_poly.pdbx_seq_one_letter_code
_entity_poly.pdbx_strand_id
1 'polypeptide(L)'
;MEDFPLNEIGELFGEGADGLATSVQLLLLLTVLSLAPSILILMTCFTRIIVILSFVRQGIATQQSPPNQVLIGLALFLTFFIMAPVLTEVNEQALTPLLNGEIDQAEAFDAAALPMKEFMAQHTRQQDLALFMDYAGLENPDTIEDIPLTALVPAFVISELKTAFQIGFLIFVPFLVIDMIVASVLMSMGMMMLPPVMISLPFKILLFVLVDGWYLIIESILVSY
;
A
#
# COMPACT_ATOMS: atom_id res chain seq x y z
N MET A 1 -7.57 -17.93 -29.97
CA MET A 1 -6.38 -18.09 -29.14
C MET A 1 -5.34 -17.27 -29.85
N GLU A 2 -5.29 -16.00 -29.52
CA GLU A 2 -4.28 -15.08 -30.08
C GLU A 2 -2.98 -15.37 -29.36
N ASP A 3 -1.97 -15.66 -30.17
CA ASP A 3 -0.62 -15.96 -29.69
C ASP A 3 -0.10 -14.74 -28.94
N PHE A 4 0.19 -14.93 -27.67
CA PHE A 4 0.87 -13.94 -26.83
C PHE A 4 2.24 -13.68 -27.48
N PRO A 5 2.60 -12.44 -27.85
CA PRO A 5 3.79 -12.14 -28.63
C PRO A 5 5.05 -12.28 -27.77
N LEU A 6 5.49 -13.54 -27.56
CA LEU A 6 6.77 -13.82 -26.89
C LEU A 6 7.98 -13.22 -27.63
N ASN A 7 7.80 -12.90 -28.91
CA ASN A 7 8.85 -12.27 -29.71
C ASN A 7 9.09 -10.78 -29.34
N GLU A 8 8.04 -10.05 -28.95
CA GLU A 8 8.20 -8.65 -28.51
C GLU A 8 8.93 -8.54 -27.16
N ILE A 9 8.75 -9.56 -26.29
CA ILE A 9 9.51 -9.64 -25.04
C ILE A 9 11.00 -9.92 -25.31
N GLY A 10 11.31 -10.70 -26.34
CA GLY A 10 12.69 -10.97 -26.76
C GLY A 10 13.42 -9.75 -27.33
N GLU A 11 12.69 -8.87 -28.02
CA GLU A 11 13.24 -7.61 -28.59
C GLU A 11 13.52 -6.56 -27.49
N LEU A 12 12.74 -6.53 -26.41
CA LEU A 12 12.97 -5.66 -25.24
C LEU A 12 14.30 -5.95 -24.51
N PHE A 13 14.87 -7.17 -24.67
CA PHE A 13 16.09 -7.58 -23.99
C PHE A 13 17.32 -7.72 -24.90
N GLY A 14 17.26 -7.23 -26.13
CA GLY A 14 18.38 -7.13 -27.07
C GLY A 14 18.65 -8.40 -27.88
N GLU A 15 18.59 -8.30 -29.20
CA GLU A 15 19.02 -9.32 -30.14
C GLU A 15 20.52 -9.62 -30.00
N GLY A 16 20.85 -10.82 -29.63
CA GLY A 16 22.16 -11.36 -29.92
C GLY A 16 22.99 -11.90 -28.80
N ALA A 17 22.61 -13.05 -28.28
CA ALA A 17 23.56 -14.02 -27.73
C ALA A 17 22.86 -15.35 -27.45
N ASP A 18 23.52 -16.41 -27.81
CA ASP A 18 23.20 -17.83 -27.70
C ASP A 18 22.32 -18.24 -26.52
N GLY A 19 21.69 -19.41 -26.57
CA GLY A 19 20.68 -19.96 -25.64
C GLY A 19 20.93 -19.80 -24.13
N LEU A 20 22.17 -19.51 -23.69
CA LEU A 20 22.51 -19.16 -22.30
C LEU A 20 21.99 -17.76 -21.92
N ALA A 21 22.06 -16.79 -22.85
CA ALA A 21 21.53 -15.45 -22.61
C ALA A 21 20.01 -15.45 -22.48
N THR A 22 19.32 -16.21 -23.29
CA THR A 22 17.85 -16.37 -23.21
C THR A 22 17.43 -16.97 -21.87
N SER A 23 18.19 -17.95 -21.36
CA SER A 23 17.91 -18.58 -20.04
C SER A 23 18.12 -17.60 -18.89
N VAL A 24 19.16 -16.76 -18.95
CA VAL A 24 19.41 -15.70 -17.95
C VAL A 24 18.35 -14.60 -18.02
N GLN A 25 17.92 -14.20 -19.22
CA GLN A 25 16.85 -13.21 -19.42
C GLN A 25 15.52 -13.71 -18.82
N LEU A 26 15.15 -14.97 -19.08
CA LEU A 26 13.95 -15.59 -18.50
C LEU A 26 14.03 -15.63 -16.96
N LEU A 27 15.21 -15.98 -16.42
CA LEU A 27 15.43 -16.01 -14.97
C LEU A 27 15.29 -14.61 -14.37
N LEU A 28 15.86 -13.59 -14.99
CA LEU A 28 15.71 -12.20 -14.57
C LEU A 28 14.24 -11.74 -14.65
N LEU A 29 13.54 -12.02 -15.74
CA LEU A 29 12.11 -11.72 -15.89
C LEU A 29 11.28 -12.35 -14.78
N LEU A 30 11.50 -13.64 -14.51
CA LEU A 30 10.79 -14.36 -13.44
C LEU A 30 11.13 -13.76 -12.06
N THR A 31 12.36 -13.36 -11.83
CA THR A 31 12.80 -12.71 -10.59
C THR A 31 12.07 -11.36 -10.42
N VAL A 32 12.05 -10.51 -11.44
CA VAL A 32 11.33 -9.23 -11.41
C VAL A 32 9.83 -9.46 -11.18
N LEU A 33 9.22 -10.41 -11.89
CA LEU A 33 7.81 -10.74 -11.74
C LEU A 33 7.49 -11.26 -10.33
N SER A 34 8.39 -12.01 -9.70
CA SER A 34 8.22 -12.48 -8.32
C SER A 34 8.34 -11.37 -7.29
N LEU A 35 9.07 -10.30 -7.58
CA LEU A 35 9.21 -9.12 -6.72
C LEU A 35 8.05 -8.10 -6.88
N ALA A 36 7.31 -8.15 -7.97
CA ALA A 36 6.24 -7.19 -8.26
C ALA A 36 5.21 -7.05 -7.12
N PRO A 37 4.72 -8.11 -6.46
CA PRO A 37 3.82 -7.98 -5.32
C PRO A 37 4.46 -7.25 -4.14
N SER A 38 5.75 -7.48 -3.89
CA SER A 38 6.47 -6.80 -2.80
C SER A 38 6.65 -5.31 -3.07
N ILE A 39 6.97 -4.95 -4.32
CA ILE A 39 7.07 -3.55 -4.77
C ILE A 39 5.72 -2.85 -4.57
N LEU A 40 4.63 -3.45 -5.03
CA LEU A 40 3.28 -2.91 -4.88
C LEU A 40 2.94 -2.68 -3.40
N ILE A 41 3.24 -3.63 -2.52
CA ILE A 41 2.93 -3.52 -1.09
C ILE A 41 3.81 -2.46 -0.40
N LEU A 42 5.11 -2.40 -0.72
CA LEU A 42 6.08 -1.61 0.03
C LEU A 42 6.29 -0.19 -0.51
N MET A 43 5.99 0.06 -1.79
CA MET A 43 6.27 1.33 -2.46
C MET A 43 5.01 2.11 -2.85
N THR A 44 3.82 1.64 -2.45
CA THR A 44 2.55 2.32 -2.74
C THR A 44 1.71 2.53 -1.47
N CYS A 45 0.58 3.21 -1.62
CA CYS A 45 -0.39 3.43 -0.55
C CYS A 45 -1.11 2.16 -0.05
N PHE A 46 -0.88 0.98 -0.65
CA PHE A 46 -1.56 -0.27 -0.32
C PHE A 46 -1.48 -0.63 1.16
N THR A 47 -0.30 -0.50 1.77
CA THR A 47 -0.08 -0.85 3.18
C THR A 47 -0.95 -0.03 4.11
N ARG A 48 -1.06 1.29 3.93
CA ARG A 48 -1.94 2.14 4.74
C ARG A 48 -3.40 1.72 4.59
N ILE A 49 -3.86 1.55 3.36
CA ILE A 49 -5.25 1.23 3.06
C ILE A 49 -5.66 -0.11 3.68
N ILE A 50 -4.90 -1.17 3.48
CA ILE A 50 -5.25 -2.50 3.99
C ILE A 50 -5.25 -2.56 5.52
N VAL A 51 -4.34 -1.82 6.17
CA VAL A 51 -4.29 -1.72 7.64
C VAL A 51 -5.52 -0.98 8.16
N ILE A 52 -5.89 0.18 7.58
CA ILE A 52 -7.10 0.92 7.97
C ILE A 52 -8.34 0.05 7.80
N LEU A 53 -8.53 -0.60 6.65
CA LEU A 53 -9.68 -1.48 6.41
C LEU A 53 -9.74 -2.65 7.39
N SER A 54 -8.57 -3.17 7.81
CA SER A 54 -8.48 -4.21 8.84
C SER A 54 -8.93 -3.70 10.21
N PHE A 55 -8.56 -2.46 10.59
CA PHE A 55 -9.04 -1.82 11.82
C PHE A 55 -10.55 -1.61 11.82
N VAL A 56 -11.13 -1.20 10.68
CA VAL A 56 -12.59 -1.06 10.51
C VAL A 56 -13.30 -2.37 10.82
N ARG A 57 -12.88 -3.47 10.17
CA ARG A 57 -13.45 -4.79 10.39
C ARG A 57 -13.36 -5.21 11.86
N GLN A 58 -12.21 -4.99 12.50
CA GLN A 58 -12.00 -5.29 13.90
C GLN A 58 -12.86 -4.41 14.82
N GLY A 59 -12.99 -3.12 14.52
CA GLY A 59 -13.81 -2.18 15.28
C GLY A 59 -15.27 -2.58 15.31
N ILE A 60 -15.84 -2.98 14.18
CA ILE A 60 -17.24 -3.46 14.09
C ILE A 60 -17.41 -4.81 14.78
N ALA A 61 -16.31 -5.50 15.16
CA ALA A 61 -16.30 -6.85 15.76
C ALA A 61 -16.85 -7.96 14.85
N THR A 62 -16.93 -7.74 13.55
CA THR A 62 -17.30 -8.76 12.56
C THR A 62 -16.05 -9.58 12.19
N GLN A 63 -15.76 -10.63 12.93
CA GLN A 63 -14.50 -11.39 12.88
C GLN A 63 -14.06 -11.82 11.46
N GLN A 64 -15.01 -12.13 10.57
CA GLN A 64 -14.74 -12.65 9.21
C GLN A 64 -15.47 -11.91 8.08
N SER A 65 -16.26 -10.91 8.38
CA SER A 65 -17.02 -10.16 7.36
C SER A 65 -16.63 -8.67 7.40
N PRO A 66 -16.18 -8.07 6.27
CA PRO A 66 -15.97 -8.67 4.94
C PRO A 66 -14.81 -9.69 4.91
N PRO A 67 -14.85 -10.69 3.99
CA PRO A 67 -13.73 -11.62 3.78
C PRO A 67 -12.43 -10.91 3.41
N ASN A 68 -11.27 -11.51 3.73
CA ASN A 68 -9.96 -10.92 3.41
C ASN A 68 -9.80 -10.57 1.92
N GLN A 69 -10.30 -11.44 1.03
CA GLN A 69 -10.21 -11.21 -0.41
C GLN A 69 -10.94 -9.92 -0.85
N VAL A 70 -12.08 -9.61 -0.21
CA VAL A 70 -12.84 -8.38 -0.50
C VAL A 70 -12.06 -7.15 -0.03
N LEU A 71 -11.47 -7.20 1.17
CA LEU A 71 -10.65 -6.09 1.68
C LEU A 71 -9.39 -5.87 0.83
N ILE A 72 -8.70 -6.96 0.45
CA ILE A 72 -7.54 -6.89 -0.42
C ILE A 72 -7.92 -6.34 -1.80
N GLY A 73 -9.01 -6.83 -2.39
CA GLY A 73 -9.51 -6.33 -3.67
C GLY A 73 -9.84 -4.84 -3.62
N LEU A 74 -10.56 -4.39 -2.58
CA LEU A 74 -10.87 -2.98 -2.38
C LEU A 74 -9.59 -2.14 -2.18
N ALA A 75 -8.66 -2.62 -1.37
CA ALA A 75 -7.37 -1.94 -1.15
C ALA A 75 -6.58 -1.81 -2.45
N LEU A 76 -6.55 -2.85 -3.31
CA LEU A 76 -5.91 -2.78 -4.62
C LEU A 76 -6.56 -1.76 -5.54
N PHE A 77 -7.90 -1.74 -5.64
CA PHE A 77 -8.60 -0.75 -6.46
C PHE A 77 -8.33 0.67 -6.01
N LEU A 78 -8.38 0.93 -4.70
CA LEU A 78 -8.05 2.25 -4.14
C LEU A 78 -6.59 2.61 -4.38
N THR A 79 -5.68 1.64 -4.27
CA THR A 79 -4.26 1.85 -4.55
C THR A 79 -4.05 2.27 -6.01
N PHE A 80 -4.62 1.57 -6.98
CA PHE A 80 -4.51 1.95 -8.38
C PHE A 80 -5.15 3.30 -8.67
N PHE A 81 -6.26 3.62 -8.01
CA PHE A 81 -6.92 4.92 -8.15
C PHE A 81 -6.04 6.07 -7.65
N ILE A 82 -5.45 5.93 -6.45
CA ILE A 82 -4.58 6.95 -5.85
C ILE A 82 -3.25 7.05 -6.62
N MET A 83 -2.68 5.92 -7.01
CA MET A 83 -1.41 5.88 -7.74
C MET A 83 -1.53 6.21 -9.24
N ALA A 84 -2.74 6.39 -9.77
CA ALA A 84 -2.95 6.67 -11.20
C ALA A 84 -2.07 7.81 -11.75
N PRO A 85 -1.96 8.99 -11.11
CA PRO A 85 -1.08 10.05 -11.59
C PRO A 85 0.39 9.62 -11.65
N VAL A 86 0.90 8.98 -10.58
CA VAL A 86 2.28 8.50 -10.51
C VAL A 86 2.57 7.46 -11.59
N LEU A 87 1.64 6.51 -11.79
CA LEU A 87 1.76 5.50 -12.85
C LEU A 87 1.71 6.10 -14.25
N THR A 88 0.96 7.18 -14.45
CA THR A 88 0.94 7.92 -15.70
C THR A 88 2.29 8.57 -15.98
N GLU A 89 2.89 9.22 -14.99
CA GLU A 89 4.24 9.81 -15.10
C GLU A 89 5.30 8.75 -15.39
N VAL A 90 5.27 7.60 -14.69
CA VAL A 90 6.17 6.48 -14.98
C VAL A 90 6.01 5.99 -16.42
N ASN A 91 4.78 5.91 -16.92
CA ASN A 91 4.53 5.50 -18.30
C ASN A 91 5.07 6.51 -19.32
N GLU A 92 4.86 7.81 -19.09
CA GLU A 92 5.28 8.88 -20.01
C GLU A 92 6.79 9.11 -19.99
N GLN A 93 7.42 9.05 -18.81
CA GLN A 93 8.84 9.39 -18.65
C GLN A 93 9.78 8.19 -18.86
N ALA A 94 9.29 6.95 -18.63
CA ALA A 94 10.13 5.77 -18.71
C ALA A 94 9.66 4.74 -19.75
N LEU A 95 8.41 4.23 -19.63
CA LEU A 95 7.96 3.13 -20.47
C LEU A 95 7.81 3.53 -21.95
N THR A 96 7.16 4.65 -22.22
CA THR A 96 6.94 5.11 -23.58
C THR A 96 8.27 5.44 -24.32
N PRO A 97 9.22 6.21 -23.73
CA PRO A 97 10.53 6.44 -24.36
C PRO A 97 11.36 5.16 -24.53
N LEU A 98 11.29 4.22 -23.56
CA LEU A 98 11.98 2.93 -23.69
C LEU A 98 11.44 2.10 -24.86
N LEU A 99 10.10 2.02 -25.00
CA LEU A 99 9.46 1.29 -26.10
C LEU A 99 9.71 1.93 -27.48
N ASN A 100 9.89 3.25 -27.51
CA ASN A 100 10.25 3.98 -28.72
C ASN A 100 11.75 3.86 -29.06
N GLY A 101 12.57 3.31 -28.16
CA GLY A 101 14.04 3.22 -28.33
C GLY A 101 14.75 4.56 -28.16
N GLU A 102 14.13 5.52 -27.47
CA GLU A 102 14.70 6.86 -27.22
C GLU A 102 15.67 6.86 -26.03
N ILE A 103 15.48 5.97 -25.08
CA ILE A 103 16.31 5.78 -23.89
C ILE A 103 16.68 4.30 -23.71
N ASP A 104 17.77 4.05 -23.02
CA ASP A 104 18.18 2.68 -22.67
C ASP A 104 17.49 2.16 -21.39
N GLN A 105 17.75 0.89 -21.04
CA GLN A 105 17.12 0.26 -19.87
C GLN A 105 17.55 0.91 -18.55
N ALA A 106 18.78 1.38 -18.43
CA ALA A 106 19.28 2.01 -17.21
C ALA A 106 18.65 3.39 -17.03
N GLU A 107 18.60 4.18 -18.10
CA GLU A 107 17.93 5.48 -18.12
C GLU A 107 16.42 5.35 -17.83
N ALA A 108 15.76 4.31 -18.38
CA ALA A 108 14.35 4.05 -18.13
C ALA A 108 14.09 3.67 -16.66
N PHE A 109 15.00 2.91 -16.02
CA PHE A 109 14.89 2.58 -14.61
C PHE A 109 15.00 3.83 -13.73
N ASP A 110 15.96 4.70 -14.00
CA ASP A 110 16.14 5.95 -13.25
C ASP A 110 14.96 6.90 -13.45
N ALA A 111 14.46 7.02 -14.70
CA ALA A 111 13.27 7.81 -15.02
C ALA A 111 12.00 7.26 -14.34
N ALA A 112 11.83 5.94 -14.24
CA ALA A 112 10.72 5.33 -13.54
C ALA A 112 10.82 5.48 -12.01
N ALA A 113 12.04 5.51 -11.47
CA ALA A 113 12.27 5.62 -10.05
C ALA A 113 11.91 7.01 -9.49
N LEU A 114 12.06 8.06 -10.27
CA LEU A 114 11.85 9.44 -9.81
C LEU A 114 10.41 9.73 -9.38
N PRO A 115 9.34 9.49 -10.16
CA PRO A 115 7.96 9.70 -9.72
C PRO A 115 7.60 8.85 -8.50
N MET A 116 8.14 7.63 -8.40
CA MET A 116 7.95 6.77 -7.24
C MET A 116 8.65 7.31 -5.99
N LYS A 117 9.88 7.84 -6.14
CA LYS A 117 10.60 8.50 -5.03
C LYS A 117 9.85 9.75 -4.55
N GLU A 118 9.35 10.57 -5.46
CA GLU A 118 8.58 11.77 -5.12
C GLU A 118 7.32 11.42 -4.34
N PHE A 119 6.54 10.44 -4.80
CA PHE A 119 5.38 9.94 -4.07
C PHE A 119 5.75 9.45 -2.66
N MET A 120 6.77 8.59 -2.54
CA MET A 120 7.20 8.08 -1.24
C MET A 120 7.74 9.18 -0.33
N ALA A 121 8.54 10.12 -0.85
CA ALA A 121 9.11 11.21 -0.06
C ALA A 121 8.03 12.14 0.51
N GLN A 122 6.98 12.47 -0.27
CA GLN A 122 5.84 13.29 0.19
C GLN A 122 5.11 12.65 1.37
N HIS A 123 5.06 11.32 1.45
CA HIS A 123 4.35 10.58 2.49
C HIS A 123 5.28 10.01 3.58
N THR A 124 6.59 10.28 3.49
CA THR A 124 7.59 9.87 4.49
C THR A 124 7.85 10.99 5.48
N ARG A 125 7.78 10.68 6.76
CA ARG A 125 8.14 11.65 7.82
C ARG A 125 9.65 11.85 7.86
N GLN A 126 10.08 13.10 7.99
CA GLN A 126 11.50 13.45 8.04
C GLN A 126 12.28 12.66 9.10
N GLN A 127 11.68 12.44 10.28
CA GLN A 127 12.33 11.68 11.35
C GLN A 127 12.56 10.20 11.00
N ASP A 128 11.69 9.59 10.17
CA ASP A 128 11.84 8.20 9.76
C ASP A 128 12.90 8.09 8.66
N LEU A 129 12.92 9.04 7.72
CA LEU A 129 13.97 9.12 6.71
C LEU A 129 15.33 9.36 7.35
N ALA A 130 15.45 10.34 8.27
CA ALA A 130 16.68 10.62 8.97
C ALA A 130 17.24 9.39 9.70
N LEU A 131 16.38 8.58 10.33
CA LEU A 131 16.81 7.37 11.02
C LEU A 131 17.59 6.42 10.09
N PHE A 132 17.08 6.19 8.86
CA PHE A 132 17.76 5.28 7.92
C PHE A 132 18.96 5.92 7.24
N MET A 133 18.93 7.23 6.99
CA MET A 133 20.07 7.97 6.45
C MET A 133 21.24 7.98 7.45
N ASP A 134 20.99 8.29 8.71
CA ASP A 134 21.99 8.29 9.78
C ASP A 134 22.61 6.90 10.00
N TYR A 135 21.76 5.85 10.01
CA TYR A 135 22.23 4.47 10.16
C TYR A 135 23.12 4.02 8.99
N ALA A 136 22.78 4.45 7.77
CA ALA A 136 23.56 4.16 6.58
C ALA A 136 24.83 5.02 6.45
N GLY A 137 25.03 6.02 7.31
CA GLY A 137 26.16 6.96 7.24
C GLY A 137 26.10 7.88 6.03
N LEU A 138 24.89 8.16 5.52
CA LEU A 138 24.65 9.01 4.37
C LEU A 138 24.40 10.45 4.84
N GLU A 139 24.94 11.41 4.09
CA GLU A 139 24.65 12.82 4.31
C GLU A 139 23.20 13.15 3.96
N ASN A 140 22.67 14.24 4.53
CA ASN A 140 21.32 14.69 4.18
C ASN A 140 21.27 15.04 2.70
N PRO A 141 20.30 14.47 1.94
CA PRO A 141 20.20 14.71 0.51
C PRO A 141 19.72 16.15 0.25
N ASP A 142 20.30 16.79 -0.77
CA ASP A 142 19.88 18.11 -1.23
C ASP A 142 18.58 18.02 -2.06
N THR A 143 18.40 16.93 -2.77
CA THR A 143 17.24 16.69 -3.65
C THR A 143 16.61 15.32 -3.39
N ILE A 144 15.37 15.14 -3.84
CA ILE A 144 14.66 13.84 -3.72
C ILE A 144 15.35 12.76 -4.57
N GLU A 145 15.96 13.14 -5.67
CA GLU A 145 16.71 12.25 -6.57
C GLU A 145 17.88 11.57 -5.83
N ASP A 146 18.55 12.31 -4.96
CA ASP A 146 19.72 11.82 -4.22
C ASP A 146 19.38 10.84 -3.10
N ILE A 147 18.08 10.73 -2.73
CA ILE A 147 17.67 9.79 -1.69
C ILE A 147 17.77 8.36 -2.23
N PRO A 148 18.59 7.48 -1.62
CA PRO A 148 18.65 6.10 -2.04
C PRO A 148 17.36 5.35 -1.67
N LEU A 149 16.86 4.53 -2.58
CA LEU A 149 15.66 3.71 -2.35
C LEU A 149 15.82 2.77 -1.14
N THR A 150 17.04 2.34 -0.85
CA THR A 150 17.36 1.50 0.31
C THR A 150 17.07 2.17 1.65
N ALA A 151 17.12 3.51 1.73
CA ALA A 151 16.73 4.28 2.91
C ALA A 151 15.27 4.75 2.82
N LEU A 152 14.82 5.18 1.64
CA LEU A 152 13.49 5.74 1.44
C LEU A 152 12.37 4.71 1.62
N VAL A 153 12.50 3.51 1.03
CA VAL A 153 11.45 2.49 1.10
C VAL A 153 11.14 2.06 2.54
N PRO A 154 12.12 1.68 3.39
CA PRO A 154 11.80 1.31 4.78
C PRO A 154 11.29 2.51 5.60
N ALA A 155 11.79 3.72 5.36
CA ALA A 155 11.30 4.94 6.01
C ALA A 155 9.84 5.21 5.64
N PHE A 156 9.49 5.08 4.37
CA PHE A 156 8.12 5.20 3.86
C PHE A 156 7.19 4.18 4.50
N VAL A 157 7.56 2.89 4.50
CA VAL A 157 6.73 1.82 5.09
C VAL A 157 6.43 2.08 6.57
N ILE A 158 7.42 2.52 7.36
CA ILE A 158 7.23 2.85 8.78
C ILE A 158 6.30 4.06 8.93
N SER A 159 6.47 5.08 8.09
CA SER A 159 5.61 6.27 8.07
C SER A 159 4.17 5.91 7.72
N GLU A 160 3.97 5.08 6.70
CA GLU A 160 2.66 4.57 6.28
C GLU A 160 1.99 3.74 7.39
N LEU A 161 2.73 2.83 8.01
CA LEU A 161 2.23 2.04 9.14
C LEU A 161 1.81 2.95 10.28
N LYS A 162 2.60 3.93 10.66
CA LYS A 162 2.25 4.85 11.76
C LYS A 162 0.98 5.63 11.44
N THR A 163 0.87 6.18 10.24
CA THR A 163 -0.32 6.91 9.79
C THR A 163 -1.55 6.00 9.77
N ALA A 164 -1.39 4.78 9.25
CA ALA A 164 -2.46 3.78 9.22
C ALA A 164 -2.95 3.41 10.64
N PHE A 165 -2.03 3.25 11.59
CA PHE A 165 -2.38 2.99 13.00
C PHE A 165 -3.05 4.19 13.65
N GLN A 166 -2.63 5.42 13.36
CA GLN A 166 -3.27 6.63 13.87
C GLN A 166 -4.72 6.75 13.38
N ILE A 167 -4.94 6.63 12.07
CA ILE A 167 -6.29 6.68 11.47
C ILE A 167 -7.12 5.50 11.96
N GLY A 168 -6.57 4.30 11.95
CA GLY A 168 -7.23 3.08 12.40
C GLY A 168 -7.68 3.17 13.86
N PHE A 169 -6.84 3.73 14.72
CA PHE A 169 -7.17 3.96 16.12
C PHE A 169 -8.33 4.94 16.28
N LEU A 170 -8.32 6.06 15.55
CA LEU A 170 -9.42 7.04 15.58
C LEU A 170 -10.75 6.43 15.15
N ILE A 171 -10.73 5.58 14.13
CA ILE A 171 -11.91 4.83 13.66
C ILE A 171 -12.37 3.82 14.73
N PHE A 172 -11.44 3.23 15.48
CA PHE A 172 -11.75 2.24 16.51
C PHE A 172 -12.41 2.84 17.75
N VAL A 173 -12.09 4.09 18.12
CA VAL A 173 -12.57 4.76 19.35
C VAL A 173 -14.09 4.72 19.51
N PRO A 174 -14.95 5.09 18.55
CA PRO A 174 -16.40 5.04 18.74
C PRO A 174 -16.93 3.63 19.02
N PHE A 175 -16.34 2.60 18.42
CA PHE A 175 -16.72 1.22 18.68
C PHE A 175 -16.31 0.75 20.08
N LEU A 176 -15.15 1.21 20.56
CA LEU A 176 -14.67 0.94 21.90
C LEU A 176 -15.59 1.57 22.96
N VAL A 177 -16.09 2.78 22.72
CA VAL A 177 -17.05 3.44 23.60
C VAL A 177 -18.35 2.62 23.72
N ILE A 178 -18.86 2.10 22.60
CA ILE A 178 -20.05 1.21 22.61
C ILE A 178 -19.76 -0.05 23.45
N ASP A 179 -18.59 -0.68 23.28
CA ASP A 179 -18.22 -1.86 24.08
C ASP A 179 -18.20 -1.54 25.57
N MET A 180 -17.63 -0.40 25.96
CA MET A 180 -17.56 0.02 27.36
C MET A 180 -18.94 0.28 27.96
N ILE A 181 -19.84 0.94 27.22
CA ILE A 181 -21.22 1.20 27.66
C ILE A 181 -21.95 -0.14 27.88
N VAL A 182 -21.92 -1.03 26.89
CA VAL A 182 -22.57 -2.34 26.97
C VAL A 182 -21.99 -3.18 28.13
N ALA A 183 -20.66 -3.20 28.27
CA ALA A 183 -20.01 -3.91 29.36
C ALA A 183 -20.47 -3.37 30.76
N SER A 184 -20.55 -2.05 30.91
CA SER A 184 -20.98 -1.40 32.14
C SER A 184 -22.42 -1.78 32.49
N VAL A 185 -23.33 -1.77 31.51
CA VAL A 185 -24.73 -2.19 31.70
C VAL A 185 -24.83 -3.67 32.11
N LEU A 186 -24.14 -4.55 31.39
CA LEU A 186 -24.16 -6.00 31.71
C LEU A 186 -23.61 -6.29 33.10
N MET A 187 -22.53 -5.63 33.51
CA MET A 187 -21.97 -5.78 34.85
C MET A 187 -22.94 -5.28 35.93
N SER A 188 -23.64 -4.16 35.70
CA SER A 188 -24.63 -3.65 36.65
C SER A 188 -25.83 -4.58 36.83
N MET A 189 -26.17 -5.36 35.80
CA MET A 189 -27.24 -6.38 35.85
C MET A 189 -26.76 -7.73 36.42
N GLY A 190 -25.48 -7.83 36.79
CA GLY A 190 -24.90 -9.08 37.32
C GLY A 190 -24.60 -10.15 36.28
N MET A 191 -24.66 -9.82 34.99
CA MET A 191 -24.43 -10.75 33.87
C MET A 191 -22.92 -10.84 33.51
N MET A 192 -22.07 -11.23 34.47
CA MET A 192 -20.60 -11.27 34.27
C MET A 192 -20.14 -12.36 33.31
N MET A 193 -20.94 -13.37 33.01
CA MET A 193 -20.55 -14.50 32.14
C MET A 193 -20.81 -14.22 30.65
N LEU A 194 -21.56 -13.19 30.29
CA LEU A 194 -21.83 -12.86 28.89
C LEU A 194 -20.71 -11.99 28.32
N PRO A 195 -20.12 -12.36 27.14
CA PRO A 195 -19.09 -11.56 26.52
C PRO A 195 -19.71 -10.24 25.96
N PRO A 196 -19.30 -9.07 26.46
CA PRO A 196 -19.88 -7.77 26.06
C PRO A 196 -19.81 -7.50 24.55
N VAL A 197 -18.73 -7.97 23.90
CA VAL A 197 -18.49 -7.79 22.45
C VAL A 197 -19.61 -8.41 21.59
N MET A 198 -20.16 -9.56 22.04
CA MET A 198 -21.26 -10.20 21.30
C MET A 198 -22.57 -9.44 21.42
N ILE A 199 -22.80 -8.80 22.57
CA ILE A 199 -24.00 -8.00 22.82
C ILE A 199 -23.89 -6.62 22.16
N SER A 200 -22.69 -6.06 22.06
CA SER A 200 -22.43 -4.76 21.43
C SER A 200 -22.47 -4.82 19.90
N LEU A 201 -22.25 -5.99 19.30
CA LEU A 201 -22.17 -6.17 17.83
C LEU A 201 -23.35 -5.54 17.06
N PRO A 202 -24.64 -5.80 17.40
CA PRO A 202 -25.77 -5.19 16.70
C PRO A 202 -25.74 -3.65 16.74
N PHE A 203 -25.35 -3.08 17.87
CA PHE A 203 -25.28 -1.62 18.04
C PHE A 203 -24.16 -0.99 17.21
N LYS A 204 -23.00 -1.68 17.11
CA LYS A 204 -21.88 -1.28 16.27
C LYS A 204 -22.25 -1.29 14.79
N ILE A 205 -22.90 -2.37 14.32
CA ILE A 205 -23.35 -2.48 12.94
C ILE A 205 -24.40 -1.39 12.65
N LEU A 206 -25.36 -1.19 13.56
CA LEU A 206 -26.39 -0.15 13.40
C LEU A 206 -25.75 1.23 13.29
N LEU A 207 -24.84 1.60 14.20
CA LEU A 207 -24.12 2.87 14.14
C LEU A 207 -23.39 3.03 12.80
N PHE A 208 -22.63 2.00 12.40
CA PHE A 208 -21.83 2.01 11.17
C PHE A 208 -22.68 2.24 9.92
N VAL A 209 -23.87 1.61 9.86
CA VAL A 209 -24.82 1.81 8.74
C VAL A 209 -25.47 3.18 8.79
N LEU A 210 -25.86 3.66 9.98
CA LEU A 210 -26.53 4.97 10.12
C LEU A 210 -25.64 6.15 9.72
N VAL A 211 -24.33 6.06 9.97
CA VAL A 211 -23.38 7.12 9.62
C VAL A 211 -22.79 6.96 8.21
N ASP A 212 -23.26 5.99 7.43
CA ASP A 212 -22.63 5.59 6.15
C ASP A 212 -21.13 5.35 6.28
N GLY A 213 -20.78 4.44 7.21
CA GLY A 213 -19.40 4.22 7.65
C GLY A 213 -18.43 3.85 6.54
N TRP A 214 -18.87 3.09 5.52
CA TRP A 214 -18.00 2.76 4.38
C TRP A 214 -17.61 4.01 3.58
N TYR A 215 -18.57 4.89 3.31
CA TYR A 215 -18.31 6.14 2.61
C TYR A 215 -17.30 7.01 3.38
N LEU A 216 -17.53 7.24 4.67
CA LEU A 216 -16.66 8.09 5.50
C LEU A 216 -15.22 7.54 5.58
N ILE A 217 -15.08 6.21 5.62
CA ILE A 217 -13.75 5.57 5.67
C ILE A 217 -13.02 5.75 4.34
N ILE A 218 -13.68 5.47 3.22
CA ILE A 218 -13.08 5.64 1.90
C ILE A 218 -12.73 7.10 1.65
N GLU A 219 -13.62 8.03 1.98
CA GLU A 219 -13.36 9.48 1.91
C GLU A 219 -12.13 9.87 2.76
N SER A 220 -12.06 9.40 4.01
CA SER A 220 -10.91 9.65 4.89
C SER A 220 -9.59 9.11 4.33
N ILE A 221 -9.62 7.93 3.70
CA ILE A 221 -8.46 7.36 3.02
C ILE A 221 -8.05 8.26 1.85
N LEU A 222 -8.98 8.62 0.97
CA LEU A 222 -8.69 9.43 -0.22
C LEU A 222 -8.15 10.82 0.12
N VAL A 223 -8.70 11.46 1.15
CA VAL A 223 -8.24 12.79 1.62
C VAL A 223 -6.89 12.73 2.32
N SER A 224 -6.45 11.54 2.76
CA SER A 224 -5.15 11.37 3.44
C SER A 224 -3.95 11.31 2.47
N TYR A 225 -4.21 11.32 1.16
CA TYR A 225 -3.27 11.36 0.05
C TYR A 225 -3.48 12.60 -0.81
#